data_3449b15e68d75be5658a071112eaebc7
#
_entry.id   3449b15e68d75be5658a071112eaebc7
#
_cell.length_a   1.000
_cell.length_b   1.000
_cell.length_c   1.000
_cell.angle_alpha   90.00
_cell.angle_beta   90.00
_cell.angle_gamma   90.00
#
_symmetry.space_group_name_H-M   'P 1'
#
loop_
_entity.id
_entity.type
_entity.pdbx_description
1 polymer ?
#
loop_
_entity_poly.entity_id
_entity_poly.type
_entity_poly.pdbx_seq_one_letter_code
_entity_poly.pdbx_strand_id
1 'polypeptide(L)' 'MDSLFEVHRLNERGMVCANQIAAAFNELLEKLTMICPGNQREFSIVKTKLEEAAFFAKKSMAKLPENQEEKIPA' A
#
# COMPACT_ATOMS: atom_id res chain seq x y z
N MET A 1 17.88 -10.38 -13.20
CA MET A 1 16.42 -10.55 -13.25
C MET A 1 15.73 -9.29 -12.78
N ASP A 2 14.73 -8.88 -13.51
CA ASP A 2 13.99 -7.67 -13.14
C ASP A 2 13.13 -7.95 -11.91
N SER A 3 13.32 -7.15 -10.84
CA SER A 3 12.56 -7.30 -9.59
C SER A 3 11.13 -6.76 -9.70
N LEU A 4 10.75 -6.23 -10.84
CA LEU A 4 9.46 -5.59 -11.05
C LEU A 4 8.29 -6.54 -10.76
N PHE A 5 8.44 -7.81 -11.08
CA PHE A 5 7.38 -8.80 -10.91
C PHE A 5 7.65 -9.76 -9.74
N GLU A 6 8.66 -9.49 -8.95
CA GLU A 6 8.91 -10.29 -7.77
C GLU A 6 7.84 -10.08 -6.72
N VAL A 7 7.41 -11.20 -6.11
CA VAL A 7 6.49 -11.18 -4.99
C VAL A 7 7.27 -11.56 -3.74
N HIS A 8 7.19 -10.71 -2.71
CA HIS A 8 7.88 -10.94 -1.46
C HIS A 8 6.88 -11.34 -0.37
N ARG A 9 7.17 -12.41 0.34
CA ARG A 9 6.38 -12.77 1.51
C ARG A 9 6.78 -11.89 2.67
N LEU A 10 5.77 -11.30 3.32
CA LEU A 10 6.00 -10.43 4.46
C LEU A 10 6.15 -11.24 5.75
N ASN A 11 7.11 -10.84 6.57
CA ASN A 11 7.21 -11.32 7.95
C ASN A 11 6.23 -10.53 8.83
N GLU A 12 6.26 -10.74 10.14
CA GLU A 12 5.36 -10.04 11.06
C GLU A 12 5.54 -8.52 10.99
N ARG A 13 6.78 -8.05 10.90
CA ARG A 13 7.08 -6.63 10.77
C ARG A 13 6.50 -6.06 9.49
N GLY A 14 6.65 -6.81 8.38
CA GLY A 14 6.07 -6.40 7.10
C GLY A 14 4.55 -6.34 7.15
N MET A 15 3.90 -7.28 7.83
CA MET A 15 2.45 -7.26 8.00
C MET A 15 1.99 -6.03 8.79
N VAL A 16 2.70 -5.67 9.86
CA VAL A 16 2.40 -4.47 10.62
C VAL A 16 2.55 -3.24 9.74
N CYS A 17 3.63 -3.15 8.96
CA CYS A 17 3.84 -2.03 8.05
C CYS A 17 2.73 -1.94 7.00
N ALA A 18 2.31 -3.07 6.44
CA ALA A 18 1.21 -3.09 5.47
C ALA A 18 -0.08 -2.56 6.08
N ASN A 19 -0.38 -2.96 7.32
CA ASN A 19 -1.57 -2.48 8.04
C ASN A 19 -1.48 -0.98 8.32
N GLN A 20 -0.31 -0.48 8.67
CA GLN A 20 -0.10 0.96 8.89
C GLN A 20 -0.29 1.77 7.61
N ILE A 21 0.18 1.25 6.49
CA ILE A 21 -0.02 1.89 5.19
C ILE A 21 -1.52 1.93 4.86
N ALA A 22 -2.21 0.82 5.01
CA ALA A 22 -3.65 0.76 4.77
C ALA A 22 -4.41 1.75 5.65
N ALA A 23 -4.07 1.81 6.94
CA ALA A 23 -4.71 2.73 7.88
C ALA A 23 -4.47 4.19 7.48
N ALA A 24 -3.26 4.53 7.05
CA ALA A 24 -2.94 5.89 6.62
C ALA A 24 -3.78 6.32 5.41
N PHE A 25 -3.91 5.44 4.42
CA PHE A 25 -4.71 5.75 3.23
C PHE A 25 -6.20 5.81 3.54
N ASN A 26 -6.70 4.93 4.41
CA ASN A 26 -8.09 4.97 4.85
C ASN A 26 -8.42 6.26 5.59
N GLU A 27 -7.54 6.70 6.47
CA GLU A 27 -7.72 7.96 7.20
C GLU A 27 -7.73 9.15 6.25
N LEU A 28 -6.81 9.18 5.29
CA LEU A 28 -6.78 10.24 4.28
C LEU A 28 -8.06 10.26 3.47
N LEU A 29 -8.52 9.10 3.02
CA LEU A 29 -9.76 9.02 2.24
C LEU A 29 -10.97 9.49 3.04
N GLU A 30 -11.06 9.12 4.32
CA GLU A 30 -12.14 9.58 5.19
C GLU A 30 -12.17 11.11 5.29
N LYS A 31 -11.01 11.72 5.49
CA LYS A 31 -10.91 13.18 5.57
C LYS A 31 -11.30 13.84 4.26
N LEU A 32 -10.84 13.30 3.15
CA LEU A 32 -11.19 13.87 1.83
C LEU A 32 -12.67 13.70 1.52
N THR A 33 -13.28 12.60 1.97
CA THR A 33 -14.71 12.36 1.78
C THR A 33 -15.55 13.42 2.49
N MET A 34 -15.07 13.95 3.61
CA MET A 34 -15.78 15.02 4.34
C MET A 34 -15.66 16.38 3.65
N ILE A 35 -14.61 16.58 2.87
CA ILE A 35 -14.34 17.87 2.22
C ILE A 35 -14.88 17.90 0.79
N CYS A 36 -14.78 16.79 0.07
CA CYS A 36 -15.11 16.71 -1.35
C CYS A 36 -16.44 15.99 -1.56
N PRO A 37 -17.27 16.47 -2.52
CA PRO A 37 -18.50 15.76 -2.87
C PRO A 37 -18.18 14.37 -3.47
N GLY A 38 -18.72 13.32 -2.88
CA GLY A 38 -18.38 11.94 -3.24
C GLY A 38 -18.93 11.46 -4.57
N ASN A 39 -19.84 12.21 -5.19
CA ASN A 39 -20.48 11.84 -6.45
C ASN A 39 -19.86 12.52 -7.68
N GLN A 40 -18.76 13.24 -7.50
CA GLN A 40 -18.08 13.89 -8.62
C GLN A 40 -17.09 12.98 -9.29
N ARG A 41 -16.93 13.17 -10.60
CA ARG A 41 -15.95 12.43 -11.40
C ARG A 41 -14.55 12.61 -10.84
N GLU A 42 -14.19 13.82 -10.45
CA GLU A 42 -12.88 14.16 -9.92
C GLU A 42 -12.57 13.37 -8.64
N PHE A 43 -13.57 13.22 -7.78
CA PHE A 43 -13.37 12.45 -6.56
C PHE A 43 -13.19 10.96 -6.84
N SER A 44 -13.87 10.43 -7.86
CA SER A 44 -13.65 9.04 -8.31
C SER A 44 -12.22 8.85 -8.78
N ILE A 45 -11.64 9.83 -9.46
CA ILE A 45 -10.24 9.80 -9.88
C ILE A 45 -9.31 9.81 -8.66
N VAL A 46 -9.62 10.63 -7.65
CA VAL A 46 -8.85 10.67 -6.40
C VAL A 46 -8.81 9.29 -5.77
N LYS A 47 -9.95 8.62 -5.65
CA LYS A 47 -10.01 7.28 -5.06
C LYS A 47 -9.16 6.28 -5.84
N THR A 48 -9.24 6.32 -7.16
CA THR A 48 -8.43 5.43 -8.00
C THR A 48 -6.94 5.69 -7.81
N LYS A 49 -6.54 6.96 -7.76
CA LYS A 49 -5.12 7.31 -7.57
C LYS A 49 -4.62 6.94 -6.17
N LEU A 50 -5.46 7.06 -5.16
CA LEU A 50 -5.10 6.62 -3.81
C LEU A 50 -4.94 5.11 -3.74
N GLU A 51 -5.79 4.37 -4.44
CA GLU A 51 -5.68 2.91 -4.55
C GLU A 51 -4.35 2.50 -5.18
N GLU A 52 -3.99 3.14 -6.29
CA GLU A 52 -2.71 2.91 -6.95
C GLU A 52 -1.54 3.27 -6.02
N ALA A 53 -1.63 4.43 -5.36
CA ALA A 53 -0.58 4.88 -4.45
C ALA A 53 -0.39 3.91 -3.28
N ALA A 54 -1.49 3.42 -2.71
CA ALA A 54 -1.44 2.46 -1.62
C ALA A 54 -0.77 1.15 -2.06
N PHE A 55 -1.11 0.69 -3.26
CA PHE A 55 -0.49 -0.50 -3.84
C PHE A 55 1.03 -0.32 -3.96
N PHE A 56 1.47 0.79 -4.51
CA PHE A 56 2.90 1.05 -4.68
C PHE A 56 3.61 1.30 -3.36
N ALA A 57 2.95 1.91 -2.39
CA ALA A 57 3.51 2.08 -1.06
C ALA A 57 3.77 0.73 -0.40
N LYS A 58 2.81 -0.19 -0.48
CA LYS A 58 2.97 -1.55 0.05
C LYS A 58 4.07 -2.31 -0.67
N LYS A 59 4.13 -2.16 -1.99
CA LYS A 59 5.16 -2.80 -2.80
C LYS A 59 6.56 -2.28 -2.43
N SER A 60 6.68 -0.98 -2.24
CA SER A 60 7.95 -0.36 -1.82
C SER A 60 8.39 -0.89 -0.45
N MET A 61 7.46 -0.94 0.51
CA MET A 61 7.73 -1.47 1.85
C MET A 61 8.14 -2.94 1.80
N ALA A 62 7.49 -3.73 0.95
CA ALA A 62 7.76 -5.16 0.84
C ALA A 62 9.12 -5.47 0.25
N LYS A 63 9.75 -4.51 -0.43
CA LYS A 63 11.11 -4.69 -0.97
C LYS A 63 12.19 -4.59 0.10
N LEU A 64 11.87 -4.06 1.28
CA LEU A 64 12.85 -3.95 2.36
C LEU A 64 13.12 -5.32 2.96
N PRO A 65 14.39 -5.77 3.02
CA PRO A 65 14.70 -7.11 3.52
C PRO A 65 14.20 -7.38 4.93
N GLU A 66 14.19 -6.36 5.80
CA GLU A 66 13.71 -6.50 7.19
C GLU A 66 12.22 -6.79 7.28
N ASN A 67 11.47 -6.62 6.20
CA ASN A 67 10.02 -6.86 6.15
C ASN A 67 9.67 -8.17 5.45
N GLN A 68 10.66 -8.92 4.99
CA GLN A 68 10.48 -10.15 4.25
C GLN A 68 10.75 -11.36 5.12
N GLU A 69 10.06 -12.46 4.83
CA GLU A 69 10.39 -13.75 5.45
C GLU A 69 11.82 -14.15 5.06
N GLU A 70 12.54 -14.76 6.01
CA GLU A 70 13.86 -15.27 5.72
C GLU A 70 13.78 -16.36 4.66
N LYS A 71 14.65 -16.27 3.66
CA LYS A 71 14.80 -17.33 2.69
C LYS A 71 15.68 -18.38 3.29
N ILE A 72 15.16 -19.58 3.44
CA ILE A 72 15.95 -20.72 3.87
C ILE A 72 16.80 -21.14 2.67
N PRO A 73 18.14 -21.17 2.82
CA PRO A 73 18.99 -21.61 1.72
C PRO A 73 18.66 -23.04 1.34
N ALA A 74 18.48 -23.28 0.07
CA ALA A 74 18.20 -24.62 -0.44
C ALA A 74 19.45 -25.50 -0.36
#